data_36e0ea67884b743ccb416a6578be7c4c
#
_entry.id   36e0ea67884b743ccb416a6578be7c4c
#
_cell.length_a   1.000
_cell.length_b   1.000
_cell.length_c   1.000
_cell.angle_alpha   90.00
_cell.angle_beta   90.00
_cell.angle_gamma   90.00
#
_symmetry.space_group_name_H-M   'P 1'
#
loop_
_entity.id
_entity.type
_entity.pdbx_description
1 polymer ?
#
loop_
_entity_poly.entity_id
_entity_poly.type
_entity_poly.pdbx_seq_one_letter_code
_entity_poly.pdbx_strand_id
1 'polypeptide(L)'
;VWEAMLARDPLFFVSSGDLHYRDPNSELLDVHRAPYREDVLSVEPMRSFLHNVPIAYVWDDHDFCGDGSDGARIGKANAARAYRDYVPHYELHHDKSVHQAFTIGRVHFILSDLRSGKTPTQMMDSAQFAWLRSEFVYARDHALVAAWVSPLTWNAVGYPENWGCQPDERERLANYLYHQQVEDLFILSGDAHMLAIDGGTHADFRTSGDSPYRYPIFQAAAISRSGSYKGGEFDQGGWFPNPSNTHGQFGEVIVNDDGTDVCITFNGWRTLGDTTATELINTYSFCRRPP
;
A
#
# COMPACT_ATOMS: atom_id res chain seq x y z
N VAL A 1 13.15 9.72 10.32
CA VAL A 1 12.16 9.66 9.23
C VAL A 1 10.82 10.22 9.68
N TRP A 2 10.26 9.77 10.80
CA TRP A 2 8.95 10.20 11.31
C TRP A 2 8.85 11.74 11.49
N GLU A 3 9.88 12.35 12.04
CA GLU A 3 9.97 13.81 12.18
C GLU A 3 10.06 14.51 10.82
N ALA A 4 10.77 13.92 9.86
CA ALA A 4 10.88 14.47 8.51
C ALA A 4 9.53 14.39 7.76
N MET A 5 8.75 13.33 7.96
CA MET A 5 7.38 13.24 7.45
C MET A 5 6.46 14.25 8.13
N LEU A 6 6.54 14.40 9.45
CA LEU A 6 5.73 15.36 10.21
C LEU A 6 5.99 16.80 9.76
N ALA A 7 7.25 17.16 9.48
CA ALA A 7 7.64 18.47 9.01
C ALA A 7 7.05 18.86 7.64
N ARG A 8 6.46 17.90 6.91
CA ARG A 8 5.75 18.13 5.64
C ARG A 8 4.27 18.43 5.81
N ASP A 9 3.77 18.44 7.04
CA ASP A 9 2.38 18.71 7.37
C ASP A 9 1.38 17.86 6.55
N PRO A 10 1.51 16.52 6.58
CA PRO A 10 0.66 15.67 5.77
C PRO A 10 -0.79 15.67 6.29
N LEU A 11 -1.75 15.64 5.35
CA LEU A 11 -3.17 15.52 5.68
C LEU A 11 -3.48 14.20 6.40
N PHE A 12 -2.85 13.11 5.97
CA PHE A 12 -2.88 11.80 6.61
C PHE A 12 -1.72 10.93 6.10
N PHE A 13 -1.46 9.84 6.81
CA PHE A 13 -0.45 8.85 6.46
C PHE A 13 -1.11 7.58 5.94
N VAL A 14 -0.63 7.08 4.80
CA VAL A 14 -1.01 5.76 4.28
C VAL A 14 0.08 4.77 4.63
N SER A 15 -0.26 3.75 5.41
CA SER A 15 0.62 2.60 5.67
C SER A 15 0.13 1.40 4.87
N SER A 16 0.98 0.87 4.02
CA SER A 16 0.74 -0.32 3.22
C SER A 16 1.27 -1.60 3.88
N GLY A 17 1.37 -1.61 5.21
CA GLY A 17 1.82 -2.75 6.00
C GLY A 17 3.21 -2.58 6.62
N ASP A 18 3.62 -3.62 7.33
CA ASP A 18 4.91 -3.73 8.01
C ASP A 18 5.17 -2.59 9.02
N LEU A 19 4.11 -2.21 9.73
CA LEU A 19 4.20 -1.18 10.77
C LEU A 19 4.98 -1.68 12.00
N HIS A 20 4.98 -2.99 12.23
CA HIS A 20 5.81 -3.68 13.21
C HIS A 20 6.32 -5.03 12.68
N TYR A 21 7.33 -5.60 13.34
CA TYR A 21 8.01 -6.84 12.93
C TYR A 21 8.09 -7.86 14.09
N ARG A 22 7.02 -7.98 14.88
CA ARG A 22 6.91 -8.96 15.98
C ARG A 22 6.49 -10.34 15.52
N ASP A 23 5.98 -10.46 14.29
CA ASP A 23 5.56 -11.73 13.69
C ASP A 23 4.57 -12.52 14.57
N PRO A 24 3.49 -11.91 15.06
CA PRO A 24 2.59 -12.58 15.97
C PRO A 24 1.77 -13.65 15.25
N ASN A 25 1.93 -14.93 15.62
CA ASN A 25 1.12 -16.02 15.07
C ASN A 25 0.66 -16.92 16.22
N SER A 26 -0.42 -16.52 16.89
CA SER A 26 -0.88 -17.15 18.13
C SER A 26 -2.40 -17.16 18.24
N GLU A 27 -2.93 -18.16 18.95
CA GLU A 27 -4.35 -18.18 19.37
C GLU A 27 -4.63 -17.27 20.59
N LEU A 28 -3.60 -16.60 21.11
CA LEU A 28 -3.74 -15.65 22.22
C LEU A 28 -3.84 -14.23 21.68
N LEU A 29 -4.97 -13.58 21.88
CA LEU A 29 -5.25 -12.23 21.41
C LEU A 29 -4.22 -11.21 21.89
N ASP A 30 -3.74 -11.32 23.13
CA ASP A 30 -2.79 -10.35 23.68
C ASP A 30 -1.42 -10.38 22.99
N VAL A 31 -1.03 -11.50 22.39
CA VAL A 31 0.18 -11.62 21.55
C VAL A 31 0.07 -10.72 20.32
N HIS A 32 -1.12 -10.57 19.74
CA HIS A 32 -1.37 -9.69 18.60
C HIS A 32 -1.58 -8.23 19.01
N ARG A 33 -2.00 -7.95 20.24
CA ARG A 33 -2.15 -6.59 20.75
C ARG A 33 -0.83 -5.96 21.20
N ALA A 34 0.09 -6.78 21.68
CA ALA A 34 1.38 -6.34 22.23
C ALA A 34 2.18 -5.47 21.22
N PRO A 35 2.33 -5.83 19.94
CA PRO A 35 3.04 -5.00 18.97
C PRO A 35 2.49 -3.58 18.85
N TYR A 36 1.18 -3.43 18.81
CA TYR A 36 0.56 -2.09 18.73
C TYR A 36 0.87 -1.25 19.99
N ARG A 37 0.80 -1.85 21.18
CA ARG A 37 1.09 -1.14 22.43
C ARG A 37 2.56 -0.80 22.59
N GLU A 38 3.45 -1.75 22.29
CA GLU A 38 4.86 -1.72 22.68
C GLU A 38 5.77 -1.18 21.58
N ASP A 39 5.47 -1.46 20.30
CA ASP A 39 6.34 -1.09 19.18
C ASP A 39 5.80 0.12 18.41
N VAL A 40 4.47 0.30 18.36
CA VAL A 40 3.85 1.39 17.61
C VAL A 40 3.52 2.58 18.52
N LEU A 41 2.73 2.36 19.56
CA LEU A 41 2.21 3.44 20.41
C LEU A 41 3.13 3.85 21.57
N SER A 42 4.22 3.15 21.80
CA SER A 42 5.19 3.45 22.88
C SER A 42 6.54 3.93 22.38
N VAL A 43 6.81 3.86 21.07
CA VAL A 43 8.12 4.18 20.51
C VAL A 43 8.12 5.56 19.86
N GLU A 44 8.94 6.46 20.39
CA GLU A 44 9.22 7.75 19.76
C GLU A 44 10.27 7.60 18.65
N PRO A 45 10.18 8.35 17.54
CA PRO A 45 9.22 9.44 17.25
C PRO A 45 7.95 8.98 16.51
N MET A 46 7.74 7.67 16.29
CA MET A 46 6.55 7.14 15.62
C MET A 46 5.26 7.52 16.38
N ARG A 47 5.27 7.36 17.70
CA ARG A 47 4.14 7.73 18.56
C ARG A 47 3.76 9.21 18.38
N SER A 48 4.75 10.10 18.38
CA SER A 48 4.51 11.54 18.19
C SER A 48 3.91 11.82 16.82
N PHE A 49 4.39 11.15 15.76
CA PHE A 49 3.84 11.27 14.42
C PHE A 49 2.37 10.82 14.37
N LEU A 50 2.06 9.62 14.85
CA LEU A 50 0.71 9.04 14.82
C LEU A 50 -0.28 9.78 15.74
N HIS A 51 0.21 10.55 16.74
CA HIS A 51 -0.63 11.41 17.55
C HIS A 51 -1.09 12.66 16.80
N ASN A 52 -0.32 13.14 15.83
CA ASN A 52 -0.57 14.36 15.09
C ASN A 52 -1.14 14.15 13.68
N VAL A 53 -0.94 12.95 13.10
CA VAL A 53 -1.30 12.63 11.72
C VAL A 53 -2.27 11.46 11.69
N PRO A 54 -3.49 11.62 11.12
CA PRO A 54 -4.40 10.49 10.92
C PRO A 54 -3.75 9.40 10.06
N ILE A 55 -4.08 8.15 10.35
CA ILE A 55 -3.56 7.00 9.60
C ILE A 55 -4.66 6.27 8.84
N ALA A 56 -4.39 5.94 7.57
CA ALA A 56 -5.10 4.93 6.80
C ALA A 56 -4.14 3.74 6.62
N TYR A 57 -4.49 2.60 7.20
CA TYR A 57 -3.57 1.48 7.32
C TYR A 57 -4.21 0.17 6.85
N VAL A 58 -3.46 -0.59 6.10
CA VAL A 58 -3.69 -2.00 5.81
C VAL A 58 -2.42 -2.77 6.15
N TRP A 59 -2.57 -3.93 6.77
CA TRP A 59 -1.43 -4.77 7.13
C TRP A 59 -0.73 -5.42 5.94
N ASP A 60 0.52 -5.87 6.15
CA ASP A 60 1.17 -6.87 5.34
C ASP A 60 1.52 -8.09 6.21
N ASP A 61 2.48 -8.91 5.84
CA ASP A 61 2.72 -10.21 6.48
C ASP A 61 3.24 -10.11 7.92
N HIS A 62 4.20 -9.23 8.18
CA HIS A 62 4.76 -9.04 9.51
C HIS A 62 3.74 -8.55 10.54
N ASP A 63 2.84 -7.67 10.15
CA ASP A 63 1.74 -7.21 11.02
C ASP A 63 0.66 -8.26 11.19
N PHE A 64 0.40 -9.05 10.15
CA PHE A 64 -0.67 -10.03 10.13
C PHE A 64 -0.34 -11.25 10.97
N CYS A 65 0.62 -12.09 10.54
CA CYS A 65 0.99 -13.32 11.25
C CYS A 65 2.44 -13.75 11.02
N GLY A 66 3.31 -12.84 10.58
CA GLY A 66 4.73 -13.08 10.37
C GLY A 66 5.11 -13.29 8.90
N ASP A 67 6.41 -13.30 8.67
CA ASP A 67 7.06 -13.37 7.35
C ASP A 67 6.41 -14.41 6.44
N GLY A 68 6.04 -13.99 5.23
CA GLY A 68 5.37 -14.83 4.23
C GLY A 68 3.99 -15.35 4.63
N SER A 69 3.33 -14.75 5.61
CA SER A 69 2.05 -15.26 6.13
C SER A 69 0.90 -15.15 5.12
N ASP A 70 -0.04 -16.10 5.25
CA ASP A 70 -1.23 -16.24 4.42
C ASP A 70 -2.48 -16.56 5.26
N GLY A 71 -3.61 -16.76 4.60
CA GLY A 71 -4.89 -17.02 5.23
C GLY A 71 -5.01 -18.31 6.03
N ALA A 72 -4.01 -19.18 6.02
CA ALA A 72 -3.99 -20.44 6.78
C ALA A 72 -3.43 -20.26 8.21
N ARG A 73 -2.90 -19.07 8.55
CA ARG A 73 -2.31 -18.83 9.87
C ARG A 73 -3.32 -18.94 11.02
N ILE A 74 -2.90 -19.57 12.11
CA ILE A 74 -3.76 -19.78 13.29
C ILE A 74 -4.13 -18.46 13.99
N GLY A 75 -3.24 -17.46 13.93
CA GLY A 75 -3.42 -16.15 14.52
C GLY A 75 -4.41 -15.22 13.81
N LYS A 76 -4.85 -15.55 12.59
CA LYS A 76 -5.66 -14.71 11.71
C LYS A 76 -6.83 -13.96 12.40
N ALA A 77 -7.64 -14.67 13.16
CA ALA A 77 -8.81 -14.07 13.81
C ALA A 77 -8.41 -13.06 14.89
N ASN A 78 -7.32 -13.34 15.59
CA ASN A 78 -6.80 -12.47 16.65
C ASN A 78 -6.01 -11.29 16.08
N ALA A 79 -5.33 -11.45 14.97
CA ALA A 79 -4.74 -10.34 14.22
C ALA A 79 -5.83 -9.34 13.79
N ALA A 80 -6.90 -9.81 13.16
CA ALA A 80 -8.04 -8.98 12.78
C ALA A 80 -8.73 -8.31 13.98
N ARG A 81 -8.82 -8.98 15.09
CA ARG A 81 -9.37 -8.39 16.34
C ARG A 81 -8.44 -7.33 16.92
N ALA A 82 -7.13 -7.59 17.00
CA ALA A 82 -6.16 -6.63 17.48
C ALA A 82 -6.11 -5.37 16.60
N TYR A 83 -6.16 -5.54 15.29
CA TYR A 83 -6.28 -4.42 14.37
C TYR A 83 -7.48 -3.53 14.71
N ARG A 84 -8.68 -4.10 14.88
CA ARG A 84 -9.89 -3.35 15.24
C ARG A 84 -9.82 -2.67 16.60
N ASP A 85 -9.06 -3.22 17.53
CA ASP A 85 -8.91 -2.66 18.87
C ASP A 85 -7.95 -1.44 18.90
N TYR A 86 -7.00 -1.34 17.95
CA TYR A 86 -5.91 -0.36 18.01
C TYR A 86 -5.82 0.58 16.81
N VAL A 87 -6.36 0.19 15.66
CA VAL A 87 -6.23 0.96 14.42
C VAL A 87 -7.54 1.69 14.12
N PRO A 88 -7.51 3.03 13.96
CA PRO A 88 -8.64 3.75 13.36
C PRO A 88 -8.91 3.22 11.94
N HIS A 89 -10.16 2.91 11.66
CA HIS A 89 -10.53 2.36 10.36
C HIS A 89 -11.92 2.82 9.91
N TYR A 90 -12.14 2.83 8.59
CA TYR A 90 -13.47 2.94 8.02
C TYR A 90 -14.23 1.60 8.18
N GLU A 91 -15.40 1.47 7.55
CA GLU A 91 -16.19 0.25 7.66
C GLU A 91 -15.39 -0.96 7.12
N LEU A 92 -15.27 -1.99 7.96
CA LEU A 92 -14.64 -3.26 7.59
C LEU A 92 -15.73 -4.29 7.28
N HIS A 93 -15.78 -4.73 6.04
CA HIS A 93 -16.86 -5.58 5.50
C HIS A 93 -16.78 -7.05 5.90
N HIS A 94 -15.68 -7.47 6.55
CA HIS A 94 -15.47 -8.88 6.92
C HIS A 94 -14.70 -9.01 8.24
N ASP A 95 -15.14 -9.92 9.14
CA ASP A 95 -14.58 -10.08 10.49
C ASP A 95 -13.08 -10.44 10.56
N LYS A 96 -12.56 -11.06 9.51
CA LYS A 96 -11.18 -11.59 9.45
C LYS A 96 -10.31 -10.88 8.43
N SER A 97 -10.77 -9.78 7.87
CA SER A 97 -10.05 -8.97 6.89
C SER A 97 -10.11 -7.50 7.28
N VAL A 98 -9.17 -6.72 6.77
CA VAL A 98 -9.05 -5.28 7.07
C VAL A 98 -9.16 -4.42 5.81
N HIS A 99 -9.62 -4.98 4.69
CA HIS A 99 -9.85 -4.20 3.49
C HIS A 99 -10.92 -3.13 3.73
N GLN A 100 -10.70 -1.96 3.21
CA GLN A 100 -11.56 -0.80 3.41
C GLN A 100 -11.38 0.21 2.28
N ALA A 101 -12.38 1.09 2.11
CA ALA A 101 -12.29 2.20 1.16
C ALA A 101 -12.88 3.47 1.75
N PHE A 102 -12.41 4.61 1.27
CA PHE A 102 -12.90 5.93 1.65
C PHE A 102 -12.55 6.96 0.58
N THR A 103 -13.26 8.09 0.59
CA THR A 103 -13.04 9.16 -0.38
C THR A 103 -12.63 10.46 0.33
N ILE A 104 -11.61 11.12 -0.22
CA ILE A 104 -11.21 12.47 0.19
C ILE A 104 -11.13 13.33 -1.08
N GLY A 105 -11.95 14.37 -1.15
CA GLY A 105 -12.08 15.18 -2.37
C GLY A 105 -12.50 14.30 -3.56
N ARG A 106 -11.75 14.37 -4.67
CA ARG A 106 -11.97 13.52 -5.85
C ARG A 106 -11.01 12.33 -5.94
N VAL A 107 -10.47 11.86 -4.81
CA VAL A 107 -9.65 10.63 -4.77
C VAL A 107 -10.34 9.59 -3.89
N HIS A 108 -10.52 8.40 -4.44
CA HIS A 108 -11.09 7.24 -3.75
C HIS A 108 -9.98 6.26 -3.39
N PHE A 109 -9.71 6.13 -2.10
CA PHE A 109 -8.67 5.24 -1.56
C PHE A 109 -9.26 3.85 -1.32
N ILE A 110 -8.60 2.82 -1.88
CA ILE A 110 -9.03 1.42 -1.81
C ILE A 110 -7.87 0.62 -1.22
N LEU A 111 -8.00 0.17 0.01
CA LEU A 111 -6.97 -0.58 0.74
C LEU A 111 -7.28 -2.07 0.69
N SER A 112 -6.46 -2.87 0.03
CA SER A 112 -6.66 -4.32 -0.13
C SER A 112 -5.89 -5.12 0.91
N ASP A 113 -6.56 -6.06 1.58
CA ASP A 113 -5.94 -7.04 2.45
C ASP A 113 -5.44 -8.24 1.63
N LEU A 114 -4.15 -8.29 1.37
CA LEU A 114 -3.53 -9.33 0.55
C LEU A 114 -2.95 -10.50 1.36
N ARG A 115 -3.32 -10.63 2.65
CA ARG A 115 -2.82 -11.69 3.52
C ARG A 115 -3.93 -12.58 4.07
N SER A 116 -5.01 -12.02 4.61
CA SER A 116 -6.03 -12.82 5.28
C SER A 116 -6.82 -13.76 4.37
N GLY A 117 -7.00 -13.39 3.10
CA GLY A 117 -7.66 -14.22 2.08
C GLY A 117 -6.70 -15.01 1.20
N LYS A 118 -5.39 -14.80 1.35
CA LYS A 118 -4.36 -15.40 0.49
C LYS A 118 -4.28 -16.91 0.67
N THR A 119 -4.13 -17.62 -0.45
CA THR A 119 -3.86 -19.05 -0.52
C THR A 119 -2.76 -19.32 -1.56
N PRO A 120 -2.29 -20.56 -1.73
CA PRO A 120 -1.34 -20.88 -2.79
C PRO A 120 -1.81 -20.55 -4.22
N THR A 121 -3.11 -20.34 -4.44
CA THR A 121 -3.70 -20.14 -5.78
C THR A 121 -4.47 -18.85 -5.94
N GLN A 122 -4.54 -18.00 -4.92
CA GLN A 122 -5.22 -16.71 -4.98
C GLN A 122 -4.61 -15.70 -3.99
N MET A 123 -4.68 -14.43 -4.32
CA MET A 123 -4.18 -13.34 -3.50
C MET A 123 -5.19 -12.91 -2.43
N MET A 124 -6.49 -13.03 -2.72
CA MET A 124 -7.58 -12.69 -1.82
C MET A 124 -8.76 -13.65 -2.02
N ASP A 125 -9.66 -13.71 -1.06
CA ASP A 125 -10.86 -14.50 -1.23
C ASP A 125 -11.84 -13.88 -2.25
N SER A 126 -12.82 -14.66 -2.69
CA SER A 126 -13.75 -14.24 -3.72
C SER A 126 -14.64 -13.07 -3.31
N ALA A 127 -14.92 -12.91 -2.02
CA ALA A 127 -15.73 -11.81 -1.51
C ALA A 127 -14.96 -10.49 -1.60
N GLN A 128 -13.70 -10.47 -1.15
CA GLN A 128 -12.85 -9.31 -1.28
C GLN A 128 -12.53 -8.99 -2.75
N PHE A 129 -12.30 -10.01 -3.60
CA PHE A 129 -12.09 -9.80 -5.03
C PHE A 129 -13.30 -9.14 -5.70
N ALA A 130 -14.52 -9.55 -5.34
CA ALA A 130 -15.75 -8.91 -5.83
C ALA A 130 -15.90 -7.47 -5.31
N TRP A 131 -15.62 -7.25 -4.02
CA TRP A 131 -15.62 -5.93 -3.42
C TRP A 131 -14.59 -5.00 -4.09
N LEU A 132 -13.34 -5.42 -4.24
CA LEU A 132 -12.29 -4.62 -4.89
C LEU A 132 -12.71 -4.15 -6.29
N ARG A 133 -13.30 -5.04 -7.06
CA ARG A 133 -13.85 -4.74 -8.37
C ARG A 133 -15.00 -3.71 -8.32
N SER A 134 -15.86 -3.80 -7.32
CA SER A 134 -16.95 -2.83 -7.14
C SER A 134 -16.43 -1.45 -6.73
N GLU A 135 -15.35 -1.36 -5.94
CA GLU A 135 -14.75 -0.08 -5.56
C GLU A 135 -14.11 0.65 -6.77
N PHE A 136 -13.46 -0.08 -7.68
CA PHE A 136 -12.97 0.51 -8.92
C PHE A 136 -14.10 1.05 -9.82
N VAL A 137 -15.20 0.30 -9.93
CA VAL A 137 -16.37 0.76 -10.68
C VAL A 137 -17.03 1.94 -9.98
N TYR A 138 -17.11 1.92 -8.65
CA TYR A 138 -17.61 3.05 -7.88
C TYR A 138 -16.79 4.33 -8.15
N ALA A 139 -15.47 4.25 -8.11
CA ALA A 139 -14.62 5.41 -8.41
C ALA A 139 -14.86 5.95 -9.81
N ARG A 140 -14.91 5.10 -10.83
CA ARG A 140 -15.23 5.46 -12.21
C ARG A 140 -16.60 6.15 -12.32
N ASP A 141 -17.63 5.53 -11.74
CA ASP A 141 -19.03 6.01 -11.88
C ASP A 141 -19.30 7.33 -11.15
N HIS A 142 -18.43 7.67 -10.19
CA HIS A 142 -18.51 8.92 -9.43
C HIS A 142 -17.45 9.96 -9.84
N ALA A 143 -16.80 9.75 -10.99
CA ALA A 143 -15.78 10.65 -11.53
C ALA A 143 -14.62 10.92 -10.52
N LEU A 144 -14.13 9.84 -9.88
CA LEU A 144 -13.04 9.88 -8.90
C LEU A 144 -11.77 9.22 -9.46
N VAL A 145 -10.62 9.69 -9.03
CA VAL A 145 -9.35 8.99 -9.24
C VAL A 145 -9.21 7.91 -8.17
N ALA A 146 -9.04 6.66 -8.58
CA ALA A 146 -8.80 5.57 -7.66
C ALA A 146 -7.33 5.54 -7.22
N ALA A 147 -7.10 5.54 -5.91
CA ALA A 147 -5.80 5.30 -5.28
C ALA A 147 -5.84 3.88 -4.66
N TRP A 148 -5.33 2.90 -5.38
CA TRP A 148 -5.31 1.52 -4.88
C TRP A 148 -4.07 1.27 -4.04
N VAL A 149 -4.26 1.04 -2.76
CA VAL A 149 -3.21 0.61 -1.82
C VAL A 149 -3.13 -0.91 -1.87
N SER A 150 -2.12 -1.40 -2.57
CA SER A 150 -1.76 -2.82 -2.68
C SER A 150 -0.49 -3.03 -1.87
N PRO A 151 -0.52 -3.63 -0.65
CA PRO A 151 0.69 -3.91 0.11
C PRO A 151 1.79 -4.54 -0.74
N LEU A 152 1.43 -5.51 -1.55
CA LEU A 152 2.35 -6.22 -2.44
C LEU A 152 2.46 -5.54 -3.81
N THR A 153 3.65 -5.56 -4.38
CA THR A 153 3.98 -4.91 -5.64
C THR A 153 3.24 -5.52 -6.83
N TRP A 154 2.47 -4.69 -7.54
CA TRP A 154 1.62 -5.12 -8.67
C TRP A 154 2.43 -5.66 -9.85
N ASN A 155 3.51 -4.97 -10.27
CA ASN A 155 4.35 -5.35 -11.41
C ASN A 155 5.44 -6.37 -11.05
N ALA A 156 5.41 -6.95 -9.86
CA ALA A 156 6.40 -7.93 -9.44
C ALA A 156 6.33 -9.22 -10.26
N VAL A 157 7.50 -9.83 -10.47
CA VAL A 157 7.68 -11.09 -11.18
C VAL A 157 8.56 -12.04 -10.36
N GLY A 158 8.23 -13.32 -10.36
CA GLY A 158 9.13 -14.38 -9.86
C GLY A 158 9.36 -14.45 -8.35
N TYR A 159 8.57 -13.74 -7.54
CA TYR A 159 8.65 -13.80 -6.07
C TYR A 159 7.43 -14.52 -5.49
N PRO A 160 7.59 -15.45 -4.53
CA PRO A 160 6.50 -16.35 -4.11
C PRO A 160 5.37 -15.66 -3.34
N GLU A 161 5.51 -14.41 -2.97
CA GLU A 161 4.56 -13.72 -2.10
C GLU A 161 3.74 -12.62 -2.77
N ASN A 162 4.22 -12.09 -3.90
CA ASN A 162 3.63 -10.95 -4.58
C ASN A 162 2.69 -11.34 -5.73
N TRP A 163 2.15 -10.36 -6.44
CA TRP A 163 1.25 -10.57 -7.56
C TRP A 163 1.81 -11.46 -8.69
N GLY A 164 3.14 -11.56 -8.80
CA GLY A 164 3.80 -12.44 -9.77
C GLY A 164 3.57 -13.94 -9.52
N CYS A 165 3.24 -14.34 -8.30
CA CYS A 165 2.93 -15.73 -7.98
C CYS A 165 1.45 -16.10 -8.21
N GLN A 166 0.59 -15.10 -8.51
CA GLN A 166 -0.83 -15.28 -8.82
C GLN A 166 -1.18 -14.68 -10.19
N PRO A 167 -0.51 -15.14 -11.27
CA PRO A 167 -0.64 -14.53 -12.59
C PRO A 167 -2.07 -14.55 -13.12
N ASP A 168 -2.82 -15.63 -12.89
CA ASP A 168 -4.20 -15.77 -13.36
C ASP A 168 -5.16 -14.80 -12.67
N GLU A 169 -4.96 -14.55 -11.37
CA GLU A 169 -5.80 -13.59 -10.64
C GLU A 169 -5.45 -12.16 -11.02
N ARG A 170 -4.16 -11.85 -11.18
CA ARG A 170 -3.68 -10.56 -11.67
C ARG A 170 -4.21 -10.27 -13.08
N GLU A 171 -4.13 -11.23 -13.98
CA GLU A 171 -4.66 -11.12 -15.34
C GLU A 171 -6.18 -10.89 -15.34
N ARG A 172 -6.93 -11.65 -14.53
CA ARG A 172 -8.39 -11.45 -14.39
C ARG A 172 -8.74 -10.04 -13.92
N LEU A 173 -7.97 -9.50 -12.97
CA LEU A 173 -8.19 -8.15 -12.47
C LEU A 173 -7.82 -7.11 -13.54
N ALA A 174 -6.68 -7.27 -14.22
CA ALA A 174 -6.27 -6.37 -15.30
C ALA A 174 -7.27 -6.34 -16.46
N ASN A 175 -7.76 -7.51 -16.88
CA ASN A 175 -8.80 -7.62 -17.90
C ASN A 175 -10.12 -6.95 -17.44
N TYR A 176 -10.49 -7.11 -16.15
CA TYR A 176 -11.68 -6.49 -15.62
C TYR A 176 -11.59 -4.96 -15.63
N LEU A 177 -10.48 -4.38 -15.16
CA LEU A 177 -10.24 -2.94 -15.16
C LEU A 177 -10.38 -2.36 -16.58
N TYR A 178 -9.81 -3.04 -17.56
CA TYR A 178 -9.90 -2.65 -18.96
C TYR A 178 -11.35 -2.70 -19.49
N HIS A 179 -12.04 -3.82 -19.31
CA HIS A 179 -13.43 -3.98 -19.79
C HIS A 179 -14.43 -3.05 -19.10
N GLN A 180 -14.15 -2.67 -17.87
CA GLN A 180 -14.94 -1.69 -17.14
C GLN A 180 -14.52 -0.25 -17.43
N GLN A 181 -13.52 -0.02 -18.27
CA GLN A 181 -13.02 1.32 -18.59
C GLN A 181 -12.61 2.12 -17.34
N VAL A 182 -11.95 1.46 -16.41
CA VAL A 182 -11.35 2.12 -15.24
C VAL A 182 -10.03 2.74 -15.69
N GLU A 183 -10.04 4.04 -16.00
CA GLU A 183 -8.88 4.75 -16.57
C GLU A 183 -8.09 5.50 -15.50
N ASP A 184 -8.81 6.08 -14.54
CA ASP A 184 -8.27 6.99 -13.54
C ASP A 184 -7.84 6.22 -12.27
N LEU A 185 -6.71 5.52 -12.36
CA LEU A 185 -6.17 4.67 -11.30
C LEU A 185 -4.67 4.89 -11.15
N PHE A 186 -4.19 4.93 -9.92
CA PHE A 186 -2.78 4.72 -9.56
C PHE A 186 -2.65 3.77 -8.39
N ILE A 187 -1.47 3.15 -8.24
CA ILE A 187 -1.21 2.10 -7.26
C ILE A 187 -0.13 2.56 -6.28
N LEU A 188 -0.41 2.41 -4.98
CA LEU A 188 0.55 2.60 -3.91
C LEU A 188 0.95 1.22 -3.36
N SER A 189 2.25 0.93 -3.31
CA SER A 189 2.76 -0.38 -2.87
C SER A 189 3.81 -0.26 -1.78
N GLY A 190 3.90 -1.32 -0.96
CA GLY A 190 4.87 -1.52 0.10
C GLY A 190 5.76 -2.75 -0.12
N ASP A 191 6.07 -3.50 0.94
CA ASP A 191 6.81 -4.77 0.97
C ASP A 191 8.25 -4.72 0.42
N ALA A 192 8.45 -4.21 -0.77
CA ALA A 192 9.76 -3.97 -1.32
C ALA A 192 10.38 -2.72 -0.67
N HIS A 193 11.38 -2.91 0.15
CA HIS A 193 12.03 -1.86 0.93
C HIS A 193 12.87 -0.93 0.04
N MET A 194 12.21 -0.20 -0.85
CA MET A 194 12.84 0.69 -1.83
C MET A 194 11.88 1.79 -2.29
N LEU A 195 12.43 2.82 -2.90
CA LEU A 195 11.70 3.78 -3.70
C LEU A 195 11.77 3.39 -5.18
N ALA A 196 10.64 3.27 -5.83
CA ALA A 196 10.57 3.04 -7.27
C ALA A 196 9.27 3.63 -7.85
N ILE A 197 9.31 3.97 -9.13
CA ILE A 197 8.19 4.51 -9.88
C ILE A 197 8.07 3.78 -11.22
N ASP A 198 6.88 3.34 -11.53
CA ASP A 198 6.46 2.98 -12.89
C ASP A 198 5.36 3.95 -13.34
N GLY A 199 5.54 4.62 -14.46
CA GLY A 199 4.54 5.52 -15.04
C GLY A 199 3.37 4.78 -15.70
N GLY A 200 3.23 3.48 -15.45
CA GLY A 200 2.26 2.59 -16.06
C GLY A 200 2.79 1.85 -17.29
N THR A 201 4.10 1.88 -17.52
CA THR A 201 4.74 1.22 -18.66
C THR A 201 4.75 -0.31 -18.49
N HIS A 202 4.91 -0.79 -17.26
CA HIS A 202 5.02 -2.20 -16.91
C HIS A 202 3.83 -2.71 -16.08
N ALA A 203 2.71 -1.99 -16.10
CA ALA A 203 1.52 -2.29 -15.28
C ALA A 203 0.44 -3.11 -16.00
N ASP A 204 0.58 -3.35 -17.31
CA ASP A 204 -0.42 -4.07 -18.11
C ASP A 204 -0.19 -5.60 -18.06
N PHE A 205 -1.10 -6.31 -17.41
CA PHE A 205 -1.09 -7.76 -17.27
C PHE A 205 -2.30 -8.44 -17.93
N ARG A 206 -2.88 -7.81 -18.95
CA ARG A 206 -4.00 -8.38 -19.69
C ARG A 206 -3.56 -9.50 -20.63
N THR A 207 -4.51 -10.35 -20.97
CA THR A 207 -4.31 -11.50 -21.86
C THR A 207 -3.81 -11.09 -23.27
N SER A 208 -4.25 -9.96 -23.79
CA SER A 208 -3.94 -9.57 -25.17
C SER A 208 -4.15 -8.08 -25.44
N GLY A 209 -3.35 -7.58 -26.38
CA GLY A 209 -3.41 -6.23 -26.88
C GLY A 209 -2.76 -5.20 -25.96
N ASP A 210 -2.42 -4.04 -26.52
CA ASP A 210 -1.91 -2.93 -25.73
C ASP A 210 -3.05 -2.21 -25.01
N SER A 211 -2.89 -1.95 -23.70
CA SER A 211 -3.80 -1.10 -22.98
C SER A 211 -3.56 0.36 -23.33
N PRO A 212 -4.59 1.15 -23.62
CA PRO A 212 -4.44 2.60 -23.64
C PRO A 212 -4.27 3.16 -22.23
N TYR A 213 -4.67 2.38 -21.20
CA TYR A 213 -4.64 2.82 -19.80
C TYR A 213 -3.27 2.59 -19.20
N ARG A 214 -2.76 3.62 -18.55
CA ARG A 214 -1.48 3.61 -17.84
C ARG A 214 -1.76 3.78 -16.36
N TYR A 215 -1.47 2.75 -15.56
CA TYR A 215 -1.64 2.77 -14.11
C TYR A 215 -0.29 3.03 -13.44
N PRO A 216 0.00 4.28 -13.05
CA PRO A 216 1.24 4.56 -12.34
C PRO A 216 1.33 3.73 -11.05
N ILE A 217 2.53 3.20 -10.76
CA ILE A 217 2.84 2.45 -9.55
C ILE A 217 3.88 3.24 -8.77
N PHE A 218 3.55 3.55 -7.53
CA PHE A 218 4.42 4.23 -6.59
C PHE A 218 4.81 3.26 -5.48
N GLN A 219 6.04 2.78 -5.54
CA GLN A 219 6.62 1.90 -4.55
C GLN A 219 7.34 2.73 -3.49
N ALA A 220 6.91 2.63 -2.23
CA ALA A 220 7.51 3.24 -1.06
C ALA A 220 7.25 2.38 0.18
N ALA A 221 8.07 2.36 1.15
CA ALA A 221 9.52 2.48 1.19
C ALA A 221 9.96 1.87 2.54
N ALA A 222 11.25 1.72 2.77
CA ALA A 222 11.75 1.27 4.06
C ALA A 222 11.95 2.46 5.00
N ILE A 223 11.06 2.66 5.97
CA ILE A 223 11.21 3.69 7.00
C ILE A 223 12.42 3.41 7.91
N SER A 224 12.60 2.14 8.32
CA SER A 224 13.66 1.74 9.28
C SER A 224 14.28 0.38 8.97
N ARG A 225 14.04 -0.19 7.79
CA ARG A 225 14.56 -1.50 7.38
C ARG A 225 15.66 -1.38 6.33
N SER A 226 16.47 -2.42 6.20
CA SER A 226 17.40 -2.56 5.09
C SER A 226 16.68 -2.68 3.77
N GLY A 227 17.35 -2.30 2.67
CA GLY A 227 16.80 -2.40 1.34
C GLY A 227 16.49 -3.84 0.90
N SER A 228 15.41 -4.01 0.17
CA SER A 228 15.02 -5.28 -0.44
C SER A 228 14.38 -5.02 -1.79
N TYR A 229 14.85 -5.69 -2.84
CA TYR A 229 14.23 -5.61 -4.16
C TYR A 229 13.20 -6.73 -4.31
N LYS A 230 11.93 -6.36 -4.38
CA LYS A 230 10.82 -7.29 -4.61
C LYS A 230 9.90 -6.69 -5.68
N GLY A 231 10.32 -6.70 -6.92
CA GLY A 231 9.53 -6.07 -7.97
C GLY A 231 9.85 -6.62 -9.34
N GLY A 232 9.18 -6.04 -10.32
CA GLY A 232 9.46 -6.19 -11.73
C GLY A 232 10.28 -5.02 -12.25
N GLU A 233 10.00 -4.62 -13.48
CA GLU A 233 10.62 -3.45 -14.07
C GLU A 233 9.91 -2.17 -13.60
N PHE A 234 10.70 -1.11 -13.44
CA PHE A 234 10.25 0.23 -13.10
C PHE A 234 10.92 1.24 -14.03
N ASP A 235 10.22 2.32 -14.35
CA ASP A 235 10.79 3.42 -15.14
C ASP A 235 11.88 4.17 -14.36
N GLN A 236 11.70 4.28 -13.04
CA GLN A 236 12.67 4.88 -12.12
C GLN A 236 12.74 4.01 -10.88
N GLY A 237 13.89 3.43 -10.55
CA GLY A 237 13.86 2.78 -9.32
C GLY A 237 14.81 1.71 -8.93
N GLY A 238 14.43 1.02 -7.86
CA GLY A 238 15.33 0.21 -7.09
C GLY A 238 16.24 1.04 -6.18
N TRP A 239 15.78 2.22 -5.74
CA TRP A 239 16.54 3.09 -4.83
C TRP A 239 16.37 2.63 -3.39
N PHE A 240 17.43 2.06 -2.83
CA PHE A 240 17.43 1.50 -1.48
C PHE A 240 17.77 2.53 -0.42
N PRO A 241 17.33 2.33 0.86
CA PRO A 241 17.90 3.07 1.98
C PRO A 241 19.41 2.84 2.08
N ASN A 242 20.09 3.75 2.77
CA ASN A 242 21.52 3.59 3.00
C ASN A 242 21.80 2.28 3.77
N PRO A 243 22.83 1.50 3.40
CA PRO A 243 23.18 0.23 4.05
C PRO A 243 23.41 0.31 5.57
N SER A 244 23.74 1.50 6.08
CA SER A 244 23.90 1.72 7.53
C SER A 244 22.60 1.80 8.32
N ASN A 245 21.44 1.70 7.70
CA ASN A 245 20.10 1.92 8.30
C ASN A 245 19.91 3.27 9.02
N THR A 246 20.83 4.21 8.81
CA THR A 246 20.71 5.57 9.38
C THR A 246 19.84 6.50 8.56
N HIS A 247 19.41 6.06 7.38
CA HIS A 247 18.68 6.88 6.43
C HIS A 247 17.46 6.10 5.92
N GLY A 248 16.32 6.37 6.48
CA GLY A 248 15.05 5.80 6.01
C GLY A 248 14.49 6.55 4.80
N GLN A 249 13.50 5.94 4.19
CA GLN A 249 12.82 6.47 3.00
C GLN A 249 11.32 6.54 3.24
N PHE A 250 10.65 7.46 2.53
CA PHE A 250 9.19 7.55 2.49
C PHE A 250 8.72 8.14 1.16
N GLY A 251 7.48 7.86 0.79
CA GLY A 251 6.78 8.48 -0.32
C GLY A 251 5.91 9.64 0.15
N GLU A 252 5.79 10.68 -0.66
CA GLU A 252 4.84 11.78 -0.49
C GLU A 252 3.97 11.86 -1.74
N VAL A 253 2.65 11.82 -1.55
CA VAL A 253 1.68 12.01 -2.62
C VAL A 253 1.01 13.37 -2.45
N ILE A 254 1.17 14.23 -3.45
CA ILE A 254 0.54 15.54 -3.49
C ILE A 254 -0.62 15.47 -4.48
N VAL A 255 -1.81 15.82 -4.02
CA VAL A 255 -3.01 15.91 -4.85
C VAL A 255 -3.39 17.37 -5.02
N ASN A 256 -3.38 17.82 -6.28
CA ASN A 256 -3.90 19.13 -6.67
C ASN A 256 -5.17 18.94 -7.49
N ASP A 257 -6.26 19.44 -6.96
CA ASP A 257 -7.57 19.41 -7.59
C ASP A 257 -8.01 20.85 -7.88
N ASP A 258 -8.09 21.22 -9.16
CA ASP A 258 -8.51 22.56 -9.58
C ASP A 258 -10.00 22.62 -9.97
N GLY A 259 -10.73 21.55 -9.73
CA GLY A 259 -12.15 21.40 -10.11
C GLY A 259 -12.35 20.84 -11.52
N THR A 260 -11.32 20.84 -12.35
CA THR A 260 -11.33 20.27 -13.71
C THR A 260 -10.42 19.03 -13.74
N ASP A 261 -9.16 19.24 -13.46
CA ASP A 261 -8.15 18.18 -13.43
C ASP A 261 -7.79 17.81 -11.99
N VAL A 262 -7.54 16.53 -11.75
CA VAL A 262 -6.91 16.02 -10.53
C VAL A 262 -5.48 15.62 -10.89
N CYS A 263 -4.51 16.40 -10.41
CA CYS A 263 -3.10 16.14 -10.65
C CYS A 263 -2.47 15.48 -9.44
N ILE A 264 -1.82 14.35 -9.67
CA ILE A 264 -1.13 13.56 -8.65
C ILE A 264 0.37 13.70 -8.89
N THR A 265 1.10 14.11 -7.86
CA THR A 265 2.57 14.09 -7.84
C THR A 265 3.05 13.16 -6.76
N PHE A 266 3.90 12.22 -7.10
CA PHE A 266 4.64 11.39 -6.16
C PHE A 266 6.08 11.87 -6.05
N ASN A 267 6.56 12.01 -4.83
CA ASN A 267 7.94 12.30 -4.48
C ASN A 267 8.48 11.21 -3.56
N GLY A 268 9.54 10.55 -3.95
CA GLY A 268 10.26 9.63 -3.10
C GLY A 268 11.40 10.33 -2.36
N TRP A 269 11.37 10.30 -1.05
CA TRP A 269 12.29 10.99 -0.17
C TRP A 269 13.19 10.06 0.63
N ARG A 270 14.43 10.47 0.84
CA ARG A 270 15.38 9.84 1.77
C ARG A 270 15.80 10.85 2.83
N THR A 271 15.86 10.43 4.10
CA THR A 271 16.41 11.26 5.17
C THR A 271 17.94 11.26 5.13
N LEU A 272 18.54 12.36 5.53
CA LEU A 272 20.00 12.55 5.57
C LEU A 272 20.47 12.46 7.03
N GLY A 273 20.97 11.28 7.42
CA GLY A 273 21.40 11.02 8.79
C GLY A 273 20.24 11.08 9.80
N ASP A 274 20.56 11.41 11.05
CA ASP A 274 19.61 11.54 12.14
C ASP A 274 18.96 12.95 12.18
N THR A 275 18.65 13.49 11.03
CA THR A 275 18.07 14.84 10.88
C THR A 275 16.71 14.80 10.21
N THR A 276 15.99 15.90 10.23
CA THR A 276 14.78 16.11 9.43
C THR A 276 15.07 16.50 7.98
N ALA A 277 16.33 16.72 7.62
CA ALA A 277 16.74 17.02 6.25
C ALA A 277 16.48 15.81 5.33
N THR A 278 16.00 16.10 4.13
CA THR A 278 15.63 15.09 3.14
C THR A 278 16.23 15.39 1.77
N GLU A 279 16.43 14.35 1.01
CA GLU A 279 16.86 14.36 -0.38
C GLU A 279 15.74 13.78 -1.25
N LEU A 280 15.39 14.47 -2.34
CA LEU A 280 14.46 13.96 -3.34
C LEU A 280 15.18 12.93 -4.21
N ILE A 281 14.71 11.70 -4.20
CA ILE A 281 15.31 10.58 -4.94
C ILE A 281 14.68 10.41 -6.32
N ASN A 282 13.36 10.41 -6.36
CA ASN A 282 12.60 10.28 -7.61
C ASN A 282 11.29 11.05 -7.51
N THR A 283 10.74 11.40 -8.67
CA THR A 283 9.47 12.12 -8.76
C THR A 283 8.74 11.76 -10.04
N TYR A 284 7.41 11.74 -9.99
CA TYR A 284 6.55 11.55 -11.13
C TYR A 284 5.23 12.29 -10.94
N SER A 285 4.72 12.89 -12.01
CA SER A 285 3.44 13.60 -11.98
C SER A 285 2.58 13.22 -13.16
N PHE A 286 1.29 13.10 -12.93
CA PHE A 286 0.30 12.94 -13.99
C PHE A 286 -1.01 13.63 -13.56
N CYS A 287 -1.84 13.96 -14.54
CA CYS A 287 -3.17 14.50 -14.28
C CYS A 287 -4.24 13.59 -14.89
N ARG A 288 -5.39 13.59 -14.28
CA ARG A 288 -6.62 12.96 -14.76
C ARG A 288 -7.73 13.99 -14.86
N ARG A 289 -8.59 13.80 -15.83
CA ARG A 289 -9.81 14.58 -15.97
C ARG A 289 -11.00 13.64 -15.88
N PRO A 290 -11.39 13.24 -14.66
CA PRO A 290 -12.56 12.41 -14.49
C PRO A 290 -13.77 13.07 -15.14
N PRO A 291 -14.60 12.31 -15.85
CA PRO A 291 -15.71 12.83 -16.65
C PRO A 291 -16.79 13.54 -15.83
#